data_eff8e496acf402c2125b30d64df08068
#
_entry.id   eff8e496acf402c2125b30d64df08068
#
_cell.length_a   1.000
_cell.length_b   1.000
_cell.length_c   1.000
_cell.angle_alpha   90.00
_cell.angle_beta   90.00
_cell.angle_gamma   90.00
#
_symmetry.space_group_name_H-M   'P 1'
#
loop_
_entity.id
_entity.type
_entity.pdbx_description
1 polymer ?
#
loop_
_entity_poly.entity_id
_entity_poly.type
_entity_poly.pdbx_seq_one_letter_code
_entity_poly.pdbx_strand_id
1 'polypeptide(L)'
;MNPEVVGQFPACRPRRLRQSPTLRRLVSETELSVSKLILPLFVRSGRRVRRPVAAMPGVFQLSPDEVLRETAESFDLGVPAVLLFGIPDKKDSKASGAYDRNGIVQQAARLLKKELP
;
A
#
# COMPACT_ATOMS: atom_id res chain seq x y z
N MET A 1 -7.26 2.65 -52.71
CA MET A 1 -8.21 2.95 -51.62
C MET A 1 -7.42 3.61 -50.48
N ASN A 2 -7.55 4.91 -50.31
CA ASN A 2 -6.95 5.56 -49.15
C ASN A 2 -7.59 4.99 -47.87
N PRO A 3 -6.83 4.56 -46.88
CA PRO A 3 -7.42 4.23 -45.57
C PRO A 3 -8.05 5.52 -45.06
N GLU A 4 -9.39 5.49 -44.86
CA GLU A 4 -10.10 6.58 -44.21
C GLU A 4 -9.38 6.88 -42.91
N VAL A 5 -8.93 8.11 -42.77
CA VAL A 5 -8.34 8.61 -41.53
C VAL A 5 -9.42 8.55 -40.46
N VAL A 6 -9.44 7.52 -39.66
CA VAL A 6 -10.27 7.46 -38.45
C VAL A 6 -9.94 8.70 -37.66
N GLY A 7 -10.90 9.59 -37.49
CA GLY A 7 -10.71 10.90 -36.89
C GLY A 7 -9.96 10.79 -35.55
N GLN A 8 -8.89 11.57 -35.43
CA GLN A 8 -8.05 11.60 -34.24
C GLN A 8 -8.57 12.62 -33.21
N PHE A 9 -8.25 12.38 -31.94
CA PHE A 9 -8.46 13.38 -30.91
C PHE A 9 -7.69 14.68 -31.24
N PRO A 10 -8.28 15.88 -31.06
CA PRO A 10 -9.57 16.18 -30.43
C PRO A 10 -10.77 16.18 -31.38
N ALA A 11 -10.59 16.06 -32.70
CA ALA A 11 -11.64 16.15 -33.67
C ALA A 11 -12.67 15.00 -33.57
N CYS A 12 -12.19 13.78 -33.27
CA CYS A 12 -13.04 12.63 -33.00
C CYS A 12 -12.98 12.25 -31.50
N ARG A 13 -14.14 12.23 -30.85
CA ARG A 13 -14.28 11.86 -29.43
C ARG A 13 -15.38 10.80 -29.28
N PRO A 14 -15.08 9.51 -29.45
CA PRO A 14 -16.05 8.44 -29.30
C PRO A 14 -16.63 8.44 -27.87
N ARG A 15 -17.97 8.62 -27.74
CA ARG A 15 -18.61 8.70 -26.43
C ARG A 15 -19.67 7.62 -26.19
N ARG A 16 -19.95 6.77 -27.18
CA ARG A 16 -20.99 5.74 -27.10
C ARG A 16 -20.80 4.82 -25.90
N LEU A 17 -19.57 4.39 -25.64
CA LEU A 17 -19.21 3.52 -24.50
C LEU A 17 -19.20 4.24 -23.14
N ARG A 18 -19.43 5.55 -23.13
CA ARG A 18 -19.46 6.37 -21.89
C ARG A 18 -20.87 6.78 -21.46
N GLN A 19 -21.90 6.35 -22.19
CA GLN A 19 -23.29 6.79 -21.99
C GLN A 19 -23.88 6.35 -20.66
N SER A 20 -23.50 5.19 -20.14
CA SER A 20 -24.02 4.69 -18.87
C SER A 20 -22.90 4.19 -17.93
N PRO A 21 -23.13 4.16 -16.60
CA PRO A 21 -22.19 3.56 -15.66
C PRO A 21 -21.89 2.10 -15.97
N THR A 22 -22.87 1.36 -16.46
CA THR A 22 -22.73 -0.06 -16.82
C THR A 22 -21.76 -0.25 -17.98
N LEU A 23 -21.94 0.55 -19.07
CA LEU A 23 -21.03 0.50 -20.21
C LEU A 23 -19.61 0.92 -19.82
N ARG A 24 -19.46 1.94 -19.00
CA ARG A 24 -18.13 2.36 -18.50
C ARG A 24 -17.44 1.26 -17.72
N ARG A 25 -18.15 0.51 -16.86
CA ARG A 25 -17.60 -0.65 -16.15
C ARG A 25 -17.21 -1.78 -17.08
N LEU A 26 -18.06 -2.07 -18.07
CA LEU A 26 -17.81 -3.14 -19.05
C LEU A 26 -16.54 -2.94 -19.87
N VAL A 27 -16.22 -1.69 -20.22
CA VAL A 27 -15.05 -1.33 -21.03
C VAL A 27 -13.89 -0.76 -20.20
N SER A 28 -13.93 -0.90 -18.88
CA SER A 28 -12.85 -0.43 -18.00
C SER A 28 -11.60 -1.28 -18.20
N GLU A 29 -10.49 -0.65 -18.57
CA GLU A 29 -9.19 -1.30 -18.74
C GLU A 29 -8.46 -1.47 -17.40
N THR A 30 -8.82 -0.65 -16.40
CA THR A 30 -8.20 -0.67 -15.08
C THR A 30 -9.20 -1.13 -14.03
N GLU A 31 -8.86 -2.21 -13.35
CA GLU A 31 -9.63 -2.75 -12.24
C GLU A 31 -8.85 -2.62 -10.93
N LEU A 32 -9.49 -2.04 -9.92
CA LEU A 32 -9.00 -2.06 -8.55
C LEU A 32 -9.60 -3.27 -7.83
N SER A 33 -8.72 -4.15 -7.37
CA SER A 33 -9.10 -5.28 -6.53
C SER A 33 -8.33 -5.21 -5.21
N VAL A 34 -8.98 -5.55 -4.11
CA VAL A 34 -8.34 -5.62 -2.79
C VAL A 34 -7.13 -6.55 -2.82
N SER A 35 -7.21 -7.64 -3.58
CA SER A 35 -6.11 -8.60 -3.76
C SER A 35 -4.85 -8.04 -4.45
N LYS A 36 -4.92 -6.82 -4.96
CA LYS A 36 -3.78 -6.11 -5.59
C LYS A 36 -3.24 -4.97 -4.72
N LEU A 37 -3.79 -4.78 -3.52
CA LEU A 37 -3.36 -3.72 -2.61
C LEU A 37 -2.20 -4.18 -1.73
N ILE A 38 -1.35 -3.23 -1.37
CA ILE A 38 -0.28 -3.40 -0.39
C ILE A 38 -0.43 -2.29 0.64
N LEU A 39 -0.56 -2.64 1.91
CA LEU A 39 -0.71 -1.66 2.99
C LEU A 39 0.67 -1.18 3.48
N PRO A 40 1.02 0.11 3.35
CA PRO A 40 2.25 0.65 3.92
C PRO A 40 2.08 0.92 5.42
N LEU A 41 3.04 0.45 6.24
CA LEU A 41 3.04 0.62 7.68
C LEU A 41 4.38 1.18 8.16
N PHE A 42 4.33 2.21 9.01
CA PHE A 42 5.52 2.74 9.67
C PHE A 42 5.75 2.00 10.99
N VAL A 43 6.90 1.36 11.13
CA VAL A 43 7.25 0.62 12.33
C VAL A 43 8.37 1.32 13.10
N ARG A 44 8.18 1.48 14.42
CA ARG A 44 9.12 2.08 15.35
C ARG A 44 9.28 1.23 16.60
N SER A 45 10.33 1.48 17.36
CA SER A 45 10.57 0.83 18.64
C SER A 45 9.50 1.19 19.67
N GLY A 46 9.21 0.24 20.55
CA GLY A 46 8.27 0.41 21.65
C GLY A 46 7.29 -0.75 21.78
N ARG A 47 6.36 -0.59 22.69
CA ARG A 47 5.25 -1.51 22.92
C ARG A 47 3.95 -0.71 23.12
N ARG A 48 2.88 -1.10 22.46
CA ARG A 48 1.58 -0.41 22.44
C ARG A 48 1.70 1.06 22.01
N VAL A 49 2.64 1.34 21.08
CA VAL A 49 2.85 2.69 20.57
C VAL A 49 2.05 2.87 19.30
N ARG A 50 1.20 3.90 19.29
CA ARG A 50 0.45 4.36 18.13
C ARG A 50 0.55 5.87 18.05
N ARG A 51 1.58 6.38 17.37
CA ARG A 51 1.87 7.81 17.27
C ARG A 51 1.42 8.37 15.93
N PRO A 52 0.51 9.36 15.89
CA PRO A 52 0.04 9.92 14.63
C PRO A 52 1.17 10.63 13.87
N VAL A 53 1.12 10.55 12.55
CA VAL A 53 2.01 11.30 11.65
C VAL A 53 1.31 12.60 11.28
N ALA A 54 1.81 13.74 11.76
CA ALA A 54 1.13 15.04 11.64
C ALA A 54 0.84 15.42 10.17
N ALA A 55 1.75 15.10 9.25
CA ALA A 55 1.61 15.41 7.83
C ALA A 55 0.72 14.42 7.06
N MET A 56 0.27 13.32 7.69
CA MET A 56 -0.49 12.25 7.05
C MET A 56 -1.68 11.85 7.93
N PRO A 57 -2.82 12.56 7.87
CA PRO A 57 -3.99 12.26 8.68
C PRO A 57 -4.43 10.79 8.54
N GLY A 58 -4.68 10.11 9.68
CA GLY A 58 -5.07 8.69 9.70
C GLY A 58 -3.89 7.70 9.64
N VAL A 59 -2.66 8.17 9.43
CA VAL A 59 -1.45 7.33 9.41
C VAL A 59 -0.72 7.43 10.74
N PHE A 60 -0.20 6.28 11.21
CA PHE A 60 0.48 6.17 12.50
C PHE A 60 1.84 5.50 12.38
N GLN A 61 2.75 5.90 13.27
CA GLN A 61 3.96 5.13 13.56
C GLN A 61 3.59 4.12 14.64
N LEU A 62 3.82 2.85 14.38
CA LEU A 62 3.33 1.73 15.18
C LEU A 62 4.49 0.93 15.79
N SER A 63 4.35 0.45 17.00
CA SER A 63 5.23 -0.59 17.55
C SER A 63 4.93 -1.96 16.90
N PRO A 64 5.85 -2.95 16.95
CA PRO A 64 5.66 -4.24 16.30
C PRO A 64 4.35 -4.96 16.67
N ASP A 65 3.90 -4.87 17.93
CA ASP A 65 2.63 -5.41 18.39
C ASP A 65 1.41 -4.71 17.76
N GLU A 66 1.48 -3.40 17.58
CA GLU A 66 0.43 -2.64 16.89
C GLU A 66 0.46 -2.89 15.36
N VAL A 67 1.65 -3.07 14.76
CA VAL A 67 1.80 -3.49 13.37
C VAL A 67 1.15 -4.86 13.14
N LEU A 68 1.35 -5.81 14.06
CA LEU A 68 0.70 -7.13 13.99
C LEU A 68 -0.82 -7.00 13.97
N ARG A 69 -1.39 -6.19 14.85
CA ARG A 69 -2.83 -5.95 14.91
C ARG A 69 -3.37 -5.34 13.63
N GLU A 70 -2.75 -4.26 13.15
CA GLU A 70 -3.15 -3.57 11.92
C GLU A 70 -3.03 -4.48 10.69
N THR A 71 -1.99 -5.33 10.66
CA THR A 71 -1.80 -6.31 9.57
C THR A 71 -2.87 -7.39 9.61
N ALA A 72 -3.23 -7.91 10.79
CA ALA A 72 -4.30 -8.91 10.92
C ALA A 72 -5.64 -8.33 10.45
N GLU A 73 -6.00 -7.12 10.90
CA GLU A 73 -7.21 -6.44 10.48
C GLU A 73 -7.25 -6.22 8.96
N SER A 74 -6.13 -5.84 8.34
CA SER A 74 -6.05 -5.65 6.88
C SER A 74 -6.13 -6.96 6.10
N PHE A 75 -5.57 -8.04 6.64
CA PHE A 75 -5.66 -9.37 6.06
C PHE A 75 -7.11 -9.88 6.06
N ASP A 76 -7.85 -9.68 7.15
CA ASP A 76 -9.27 -10.02 7.24
C ASP A 76 -10.13 -9.24 6.23
N LEU A 77 -9.69 -8.05 5.84
CA LEU A 77 -10.30 -7.26 4.76
C LEU A 77 -9.87 -7.69 3.35
N GLY A 78 -8.99 -8.69 3.24
CA GLY A 78 -8.52 -9.26 1.97
C GLY A 78 -7.29 -8.58 1.37
N VAL A 79 -6.58 -7.70 2.11
CA VAL A 79 -5.31 -7.11 1.66
C VAL A 79 -4.18 -8.13 1.84
N PRO A 80 -3.53 -8.61 0.76
CA PRO A 80 -2.63 -9.75 0.83
C PRO A 80 -1.22 -9.44 1.32
N ALA A 81 -0.83 -8.17 1.39
CA ALA A 81 0.55 -7.81 1.67
C ALA A 81 0.67 -6.48 2.44
N VAL A 82 1.74 -6.35 3.20
CA VAL A 82 2.14 -5.11 3.87
C VAL A 82 3.55 -4.71 3.45
N LEU A 83 3.81 -3.40 3.45
CA LEU A 83 5.12 -2.83 3.20
C LEU A 83 5.59 -2.10 4.47
N LEU A 84 6.69 -2.55 5.07
CA LEU A 84 7.19 -2.03 6.34
C LEU A 84 8.23 -0.92 6.12
N PHE A 85 7.99 0.24 6.68
CA PHE A 85 8.93 1.35 6.76
C PHE A 85 9.45 1.52 8.18
N GLY A 86 10.72 1.19 8.40
CA GLY A 86 11.35 1.29 9.73
C GLY A 86 11.70 2.73 10.09
N ILE A 87 11.38 3.11 11.32
CA ILE A 87 11.81 4.36 11.93
C ILE A 87 12.76 3.99 13.08
N PRO A 88 14.07 3.93 12.82
CA PRO A 88 15.05 3.59 13.86
C PRO A 88 15.18 4.71 14.88
N ASP A 89 15.50 4.37 16.12
CA ASP A 89 15.72 5.35 17.19
C ASP A 89 16.99 6.18 16.96
N LYS A 90 18.00 5.58 16.30
CA LYS A 90 19.24 6.26 15.92
C LYS A 90 19.48 6.06 14.43
N LYS A 91 19.93 7.11 13.77
CA LYS A 91 20.35 7.09 12.38
C LYS A 91 21.83 7.45 12.31
N ASP A 92 22.58 6.75 11.49
CA ASP A 92 23.97 7.03 11.17
C ASP A 92 24.18 7.18 9.66
N SER A 93 25.36 7.67 9.26
CA SER A 93 25.70 7.90 7.85
C SER A 93 25.79 6.61 7.02
N LYS A 94 25.92 5.46 7.68
CA LYS A 94 26.02 4.13 7.07
C LYS A 94 24.69 3.39 7.02
N ALA A 95 23.62 3.96 7.59
CA ALA A 95 22.31 3.33 7.74
C ALA A 95 22.38 1.94 8.42
N SER A 96 23.23 1.79 9.44
CA SER A 96 23.53 0.49 10.08
C SER A 96 22.28 -0.25 10.57
N GLY A 97 21.26 0.48 11.04
CA GLY A 97 19.99 -0.11 11.46
C GLY A 97 19.20 -0.81 10.35
N ALA A 98 19.50 -0.54 9.07
CA ALA A 98 18.77 -1.15 7.95
C ALA A 98 19.15 -2.61 7.72
N TYR A 99 20.40 -2.99 8.02
CA TYR A 99 20.91 -4.36 7.87
C TYR A 99 21.27 -5.05 9.18
N ASP A 100 20.97 -4.42 10.31
CA ASP A 100 21.08 -5.06 11.63
C ASP A 100 20.07 -6.21 11.71
N ARG A 101 20.54 -7.39 12.13
CA ARG A 101 19.68 -8.56 12.36
C ARG A 101 18.54 -8.29 13.36
N ASN A 102 18.76 -7.36 14.28
CA ASN A 102 17.79 -6.91 15.28
C ASN A 102 17.18 -5.55 14.97
N GLY A 103 17.32 -5.08 13.72
CA GLY A 103 16.66 -3.88 13.25
C GLY A 103 15.14 -3.95 13.41
N ILE A 104 14.49 -2.80 13.54
CA ILE A 104 13.05 -2.74 13.85
C ILE A 104 12.19 -3.39 12.77
N VAL A 105 12.57 -3.28 11.50
CA VAL A 105 11.86 -3.93 10.38
C VAL A 105 12.01 -5.44 10.46
N GLN A 106 13.23 -5.93 10.73
CA GLN A 106 13.54 -7.35 10.88
C GLN A 106 12.80 -7.98 12.06
N GLN A 107 12.66 -7.25 13.16
CA GLN A 107 11.84 -7.69 14.31
C GLN A 107 10.36 -7.79 13.93
N ALA A 108 9.81 -6.74 13.33
CA ALA A 108 8.41 -6.72 12.90
C ALA A 108 8.12 -7.82 11.88
N ALA A 109 8.98 -7.99 10.87
CA ALA A 109 8.80 -9.03 9.84
C ALA A 109 8.84 -10.45 10.43
N ARG A 110 9.74 -10.73 11.41
CA ARG A 110 9.76 -12.02 12.09
C ARG A 110 8.49 -12.25 12.91
N LEU A 111 7.99 -11.22 13.59
CA LEU A 111 6.75 -11.31 14.36
C LEU A 111 5.57 -11.62 13.45
N LEU A 112 5.41 -10.87 12.34
CA LEU A 112 4.33 -11.09 11.39
C LEU A 112 4.35 -12.50 10.79
N LYS A 113 5.52 -12.98 10.36
CA LYS A 113 5.67 -14.34 9.80
C LYS A 113 5.44 -15.47 10.81
N LYS A 114 5.56 -15.19 12.09
CA LYS A 114 5.30 -16.17 13.15
C LYS A 114 3.81 -16.26 13.49
N GLU A 115 3.12 -15.12 13.49
CA GLU A 115 1.75 -15.00 14.03
C GLU A 115 0.68 -15.00 12.93
N LEU A 116 1.06 -14.71 11.67
CA LEU A 116 0.13 -14.67 10.54
C LEU A 116 0.51 -15.73 9.48
N PRO A 117 -0.49 -16.26 8.73
CA PRO A 117 -0.27 -17.29 7.71
C PRO A 117 0.61 -16.86 6.54
#